data_f90612cf81d8f1876002bb379f630108
#
_entry.id   f90612cf81d8f1876002bb379f630108
#
_cell.length_a   1.000
_cell.length_b   1.000
_cell.length_c   1.000
_cell.angle_alpha   90.00
_cell.angle_beta   90.00
_cell.angle_gamma   90.00
#
_symmetry.space_group_name_H-M   'P 1'
#
loop_
_entity.id
_entity.type
_entity.pdbx_description
1 polymer ?
#
loop_
_entity_poly.entity_id
_entity_poly.type
_entity_poly.pdbx_seq_one_letter_code
_entity_poly.pdbx_strand_id
1 'polypeptide(L)'
;FGMQTEEGKRIMKYFLAEACDALDVPYIHIGTDEVQFTDSTFVPEMVAFVRSKGKKAISWSPGWHYEKGEIDMTQLWSYRGKAQPGIPAIDCRFHYANHFDNYADLVALFNSRILDQPKGNDDIAGCIVAFWNDRYIDNTRQLLDENNFYPYMLTLAERAWRGGGNCYFNGKGTLLWNDEPEQKAAFAEFENRMLWHKDHTLKGEPFSYCRQTDAQWRITDAFPNEGNLARSFPPEEHLSADGGPKADRTSYEYEGKTYGSGTVTGNGIYLRHVWGTLVPGFYANPEENLTAYATRWVYSKKARTAKLSLEFYNYSRSESDLPPRPGTWDYKRSRAWINGEQIMPPEWEHTNTRLLYPTPSP
;
A
#
# COMPACT_ATOMS: atom_id res chain seq x y z
N PHE A 1 -3.19 29.85 17.04
CA PHE A 1 -2.92 30.84 16.02
C PHE A 1 -4.05 30.84 14.98
N GLY A 2 -4.79 31.98 14.91
CA GLY A 2 -5.91 32.11 13.98
C GLY A 2 -5.45 32.60 12.62
N MET A 3 -5.03 31.71 11.73
CA MET A 3 -4.46 32.08 10.42
C MET A 3 -5.41 32.86 9.49
N GLN A 4 -6.73 32.72 9.69
CA GLN A 4 -7.75 33.40 8.85
C GLN A 4 -8.17 34.77 9.38
N THR A 5 -7.63 35.24 10.52
CA THR A 5 -7.79 36.61 10.98
C THR A 5 -6.88 37.56 10.15
N GLU A 6 -7.14 38.86 10.13
CA GLU A 6 -6.31 39.83 9.43
C GLU A 6 -4.83 39.77 9.88
N GLU A 7 -4.59 39.61 11.18
CA GLU A 7 -3.25 39.42 11.71
C GLU A 7 -2.65 38.07 11.26
N GLY A 8 -3.45 37.00 11.26
CA GLY A 8 -3.05 35.69 10.75
C GLY A 8 -2.67 35.72 9.27
N LYS A 9 -3.49 36.36 8.43
CA LYS A 9 -3.19 36.57 7.02
C LYS A 9 -1.85 37.33 6.82
N ARG A 10 -1.60 38.35 7.64
CA ARG A 10 -0.35 39.10 7.60
C ARG A 10 0.86 38.22 7.90
N ILE A 11 0.75 37.39 8.93
CA ILE A 11 1.80 36.44 9.31
C ILE A 11 2.00 35.37 8.23
N MET A 12 0.93 34.81 7.67
CA MET A 12 1.04 33.83 6.59
C MET A 12 1.70 34.42 5.34
N LYS A 13 1.38 35.64 4.96
CA LYS A 13 2.05 36.35 3.85
C LYS A 13 3.53 36.59 4.13
N TYR A 14 3.91 36.83 5.40
CA TYR A 14 5.33 36.93 5.76
C TYR A 14 6.08 35.61 5.51
N PHE A 15 5.55 34.47 5.96
CA PHE A 15 6.15 33.17 5.70
C PHE A 15 6.19 32.81 4.20
N LEU A 16 5.11 33.09 3.50
CA LEU A 16 5.07 32.87 2.04
C LEU A 16 6.11 33.75 1.32
N ALA A 17 6.31 35.00 1.75
CA ALA A 17 7.33 35.87 1.19
C ALA A 17 8.73 35.29 1.39
N GLU A 18 9.05 34.87 2.63
CA GLU A 18 10.33 34.25 2.95
C GLU A 18 10.58 33.01 2.09
N ALA A 19 9.59 32.12 1.97
CA ALA A 19 9.69 30.93 1.12
C ALA A 19 9.89 31.29 -0.38
N CYS A 20 9.14 32.26 -0.90
CA CYS A 20 9.27 32.71 -2.28
C CYS A 20 10.65 33.32 -2.58
N ASP A 21 11.19 34.06 -1.65
CA ASP A 21 12.47 34.77 -1.80
C ASP A 21 13.68 33.82 -1.58
N ALA A 22 13.55 32.83 -0.68
CA ALA A 22 14.63 31.89 -0.36
C ALA A 22 14.75 30.71 -1.36
N LEU A 23 13.65 30.33 -2.02
CA LEU A 23 13.63 29.16 -2.88
C LEU A 23 13.61 29.54 -4.36
N ASP A 24 14.62 29.09 -5.10
CA ASP A 24 14.68 29.24 -6.56
C ASP A 24 13.84 28.14 -7.25
N VAL A 25 12.52 28.21 -7.05
CA VAL A 25 11.53 27.26 -7.61
C VAL A 25 10.40 28.04 -8.27
N PRO A 26 9.78 27.51 -9.34
CA PRO A 26 8.67 28.19 -10.01
C PRO A 26 7.33 28.08 -9.28
N TYR A 27 7.19 27.14 -8.36
CA TYR A 27 5.94 26.85 -7.66
C TYR A 27 6.11 26.85 -6.15
N ILE A 28 5.10 27.35 -5.44
CA ILE A 28 4.96 27.26 -3.98
C ILE A 28 3.67 26.53 -3.65
N HIS A 29 3.76 25.51 -2.81
CA HIS A 29 2.60 24.77 -2.33
C HIS A 29 2.05 25.44 -1.08
N ILE A 30 0.78 25.84 -1.11
CA ILE A 30 0.12 26.60 -0.02
C ILE A 30 -0.71 25.73 0.94
N GLY A 31 -0.73 24.42 0.74
CA GLY A 31 -1.51 23.50 1.58
C GLY A 31 -2.99 23.44 1.21
N THR A 32 -3.88 23.66 2.16
CA THR A 32 -5.36 23.68 2.12
C THR A 32 -6.10 22.37 2.45
N ASP A 33 -5.38 21.29 2.73
CA ASP A 33 -5.95 20.03 3.18
C ASP A 33 -6.32 20.08 4.67
N GLU A 34 -7.34 19.31 5.05
CA GLU A 34 -7.76 19.09 6.45
C GLU A 34 -8.00 20.36 7.29
N VAL A 35 -8.28 21.48 6.63
CA VAL A 35 -8.55 22.77 7.26
C VAL A 35 -9.98 23.18 6.98
N GLN A 36 -10.67 23.63 8.04
CA GLN A 36 -11.96 24.31 7.89
C GLN A 36 -11.75 25.79 7.60
N PHE A 37 -12.16 26.24 6.41
CA PHE A 37 -12.12 27.63 6.03
C PHE A 37 -13.44 28.31 6.40
N THR A 38 -13.33 29.36 7.22
CA THR A 38 -14.46 30.23 7.62
C THR A 38 -14.42 31.57 6.90
N ASP A 39 -13.26 31.94 6.36
CA ASP A 39 -13.06 33.13 5.55
C ASP A 39 -12.86 32.74 4.08
N SER A 40 -13.84 33.08 3.25
CA SER A 40 -13.82 32.77 1.81
C SER A 40 -12.75 33.56 1.01
N THR A 41 -12.14 34.58 1.59
CA THR A 41 -11.10 35.39 0.95
C THR A 41 -9.69 34.89 1.25
N PHE A 42 -9.51 34.06 2.29
CA PHE A 42 -8.19 33.64 2.77
C PHE A 42 -7.37 32.97 1.68
N VAL A 43 -7.87 31.88 1.09
CA VAL A 43 -7.12 31.13 0.08
C VAL A 43 -6.89 31.93 -1.20
N PRO A 44 -7.90 32.63 -1.80
CA PRO A 44 -7.67 33.52 -2.92
C PRO A 44 -6.59 34.59 -2.68
N GLU A 45 -6.57 35.18 -1.47
CA GLU A 45 -5.54 36.14 -1.10
C GLU A 45 -4.14 35.54 -1.03
N MET A 46 -3.98 34.31 -0.51
CA MET A 46 -2.69 33.61 -0.45
C MET A 46 -2.20 33.26 -1.87
N VAL A 47 -3.09 32.79 -2.74
CA VAL A 47 -2.75 32.54 -4.17
C VAL A 47 -2.31 33.82 -4.85
N ALA A 48 -3.08 34.91 -4.73
CA ALA A 48 -2.75 36.23 -5.32
C ALA A 48 -1.40 36.75 -4.80
N PHE A 49 -1.13 36.55 -3.51
CA PHE A 49 0.14 36.94 -2.90
C PHE A 49 1.34 36.16 -3.46
N VAL A 50 1.25 34.83 -3.58
CA VAL A 50 2.30 34.01 -4.20
C VAL A 50 2.56 34.44 -5.65
N ARG A 51 1.50 34.68 -6.41
CA ARG A 51 1.60 35.18 -7.78
C ARG A 51 2.25 36.58 -7.86
N SER A 52 1.99 37.46 -6.89
CA SER A 52 2.63 38.79 -6.80
C SER A 52 4.15 38.70 -6.58
N LYS A 53 4.63 37.57 -6.04
CA LYS A 53 6.06 37.26 -5.88
C LYS A 53 6.68 36.60 -7.13
N GLY A 54 5.95 36.52 -8.25
CA GLY A 54 6.43 35.89 -9.48
C GLY A 54 6.44 34.37 -9.48
N LYS A 55 5.81 33.75 -8.48
CA LYS A 55 5.70 32.29 -8.35
C LYS A 55 4.28 31.82 -8.72
N LYS A 56 4.12 30.53 -8.98
CA LYS A 56 2.83 29.88 -9.18
C LYS A 56 2.42 29.13 -7.92
N ALA A 57 1.13 29.03 -7.66
CA ALA A 57 0.60 28.37 -6.47
C ALA A 57 0.12 26.96 -6.77
N ILE A 58 0.47 26.00 -5.89
CA ILE A 58 -0.08 24.65 -5.83
C ILE A 58 -0.88 24.49 -4.55
N SER A 59 -1.93 23.68 -4.59
CA SER A 59 -2.78 23.40 -3.45
C SER A 59 -3.24 21.96 -3.42
N TRP A 60 -3.60 21.45 -2.23
CA TRP A 60 -4.15 20.12 -2.08
C TRP A 60 -5.57 19.98 -2.61
N SER A 61 -5.89 18.78 -3.13
CA SER A 61 -7.26 18.34 -3.43
C SER A 61 -7.46 16.90 -2.89
N PRO A 62 -8.44 16.62 -2.00
CA PRO A 62 -9.42 17.55 -1.44
C PRO A 62 -8.78 18.66 -0.61
N GLY A 63 -9.43 19.81 -0.64
CA GLY A 63 -9.02 21.02 0.06
C GLY A 63 -9.95 22.15 -0.35
N TRP A 64 -9.40 23.30 -0.70
CA TRP A 64 -10.18 24.36 -1.29
C TRP A 64 -10.66 23.99 -2.70
N HIS A 65 -11.89 24.36 -3.05
CA HIS A 65 -12.42 24.19 -4.41
C HIS A 65 -12.02 25.40 -5.28
N TYR A 66 -11.50 25.11 -6.47
CA TYR A 66 -11.04 26.12 -7.39
C TYR A 66 -11.80 26.07 -8.71
N GLU A 67 -12.05 27.24 -9.28
CA GLU A 67 -12.40 27.38 -10.70
C GLU A 67 -11.13 27.56 -11.55
N LYS A 68 -11.27 27.32 -12.85
CA LYS A 68 -10.17 27.49 -13.81
C LYS A 68 -9.59 28.90 -13.74
N GLY A 69 -8.27 28.98 -13.49
CA GLY A 69 -7.53 30.24 -13.38
C GLY A 69 -7.37 30.75 -11.94
N GLU A 70 -8.07 30.19 -10.95
CA GLU A 70 -7.93 30.57 -9.55
C GLU A 70 -6.70 29.94 -8.88
N ILE A 71 -6.23 28.82 -9.40
CA ILE A 71 -5.01 28.13 -8.96
C ILE A 71 -4.17 27.73 -10.18
N ASP A 72 -2.88 27.55 -10.02
CA ASP A 72 -1.99 27.15 -11.12
C ASP A 72 -1.85 25.64 -11.25
N MET A 73 -2.04 24.88 -10.14
CA MET A 73 -1.96 23.43 -10.11
C MET A 73 -2.60 22.90 -8.83
N THR A 74 -3.15 21.68 -8.88
CA THR A 74 -3.61 20.96 -7.71
C THR A 74 -2.81 19.68 -7.50
N GLN A 75 -2.68 19.23 -6.25
CA GLN A 75 -2.10 17.94 -5.88
C GLN A 75 -3.16 17.08 -5.23
N LEU A 76 -3.46 15.92 -5.84
CA LEU A 76 -4.46 14.99 -5.34
C LEU A 76 -3.84 14.06 -4.31
N TRP A 77 -4.20 14.22 -3.04
CA TRP A 77 -3.61 13.45 -1.94
C TRP A 77 -4.49 12.31 -1.43
N SER A 78 -5.80 12.36 -1.69
CA SER A 78 -6.77 11.38 -1.22
C SER A 78 -7.59 10.84 -2.39
N TYR A 79 -8.10 9.61 -2.28
CA TYR A 79 -9.00 9.00 -3.25
C TYR A 79 -10.24 9.87 -3.56
N ARG A 80 -10.57 10.81 -2.69
CA ARG A 80 -11.65 11.79 -2.90
C ARG A 80 -11.23 12.95 -3.81
N GLY A 81 -9.93 13.14 -4.01
CA GLY A 81 -9.41 14.18 -4.91
C GLY A 81 -9.78 13.89 -6.35
N LYS A 82 -10.22 14.93 -7.06
CA LYS A 82 -10.58 14.85 -8.49
C LYS A 82 -9.84 15.91 -9.25
N ALA A 83 -9.24 15.52 -10.38
CA ALA A 83 -8.70 16.46 -11.33
C ALA A 83 -9.83 17.31 -11.89
N GLN A 84 -9.57 18.61 -12.05
CA GLN A 84 -10.51 19.57 -12.59
C GLN A 84 -10.06 19.95 -14.03
N PRO A 85 -10.96 19.97 -15.03
CA PRO A 85 -10.60 20.31 -16.38
C PRO A 85 -9.94 21.71 -16.49
N GLY A 86 -8.78 21.75 -17.14
CA GLY A 86 -8.02 23.00 -17.34
C GLY A 86 -7.26 23.49 -16.11
N ILE A 87 -7.14 22.66 -15.05
CA ILE A 87 -6.24 22.88 -13.94
C ILE A 87 -5.28 21.68 -13.89
N PRO A 88 -3.99 21.85 -14.20
CA PRO A 88 -3.02 20.77 -14.11
C PRO A 88 -3.00 20.15 -12.73
N ALA A 89 -2.87 18.82 -12.64
CA ALA A 89 -2.87 18.12 -11.38
C ALA A 89 -1.69 17.14 -11.24
N ILE A 90 -1.20 17.00 -10.00
CA ILE A 90 -0.25 15.97 -9.58
C ILE A 90 -1.03 14.85 -8.90
N ASP A 91 -0.80 13.61 -9.29
CA ASP A 91 -1.45 12.45 -8.67
C ASP A 91 -0.57 11.82 -7.59
N CYS A 92 -1.06 11.79 -6.36
CA CYS A 92 -0.48 11.00 -5.29
C CYS A 92 -1.56 10.28 -4.45
N ARG A 93 -2.76 10.11 -5.00
CA ARG A 93 -3.94 9.59 -4.27
C ARG A 93 -3.74 8.23 -3.63
N PHE A 94 -3.00 7.33 -4.28
CA PHE A 94 -2.82 5.95 -3.84
C PHE A 94 -1.35 5.57 -3.72
N HIS A 95 -0.48 6.54 -3.75
CA HIS A 95 0.96 6.35 -3.84
C HIS A 95 1.63 6.52 -2.47
N TYR A 96 0.97 6.01 -1.41
CA TYR A 96 1.53 5.97 -0.07
C TYR A 96 2.20 4.63 0.17
N ALA A 97 3.52 4.60 0.06
CA ALA A 97 4.29 3.37 -0.03
C ALA A 97 4.46 2.63 1.30
N ASN A 98 3.99 3.17 2.41
CA ASN A 98 4.20 2.62 3.75
C ASN A 98 2.92 2.39 4.55
N HIS A 99 1.76 2.86 4.06
CA HIS A 99 0.49 2.76 4.80
C HIS A 99 -0.12 1.37 4.77
N PHE A 100 0.18 0.57 3.71
CA PHE A 100 -0.50 -0.68 3.44
C PHE A 100 0.49 -1.82 3.19
N ASP A 101 -0.01 -2.97 2.73
CA ASP A 101 0.82 -4.09 2.38
C ASP A 101 1.78 -3.75 1.22
N ASN A 102 3.06 -3.92 1.49
CA ASN A 102 4.11 -3.50 0.57
C ASN A 102 4.16 -4.27 -0.75
N TYR A 103 3.62 -5.49 -0.80
CA TYR A 103 3.63 -6.31 -2.01
C TYR A 103 2.34 -6.17 -2.79
N ALA A 104 1.20 -6.29 -2.13
CA ALA A 104 -0.10 -6.22 -2.76
C ALA A 104 -0.39 -4.82 -3.32
N ASP A 105 -0.07 -3.76 -2.58
CA ASP A 105 -0.26 -2.39 -3.05
C ASP A 105 0.73 -1.99 -4.15
N LEU A 106 1.91 -2.60 -4.21
CA LEU A 106 2.82 -2.42 -5.34
C LEU A 106 2.22 -2.95 -6.65
N VAL A 107 1.50 -4.08 -6.59
CA VAL A 107 0.72 -4.59 -7.75
C VAL A 107 -0.37 -3.61 -8.16
N ALA A 108 -1.11 -3.08 -7.19
CA ALA A 108 -2.14 -2.07 -7.46
C ALA A 108 -1.53 -0.79 -8.08
N LEU A 109 -0.41 -0.33 -7.57
CA LEU A 109 0.32 0.82 -8.12
C LEU A 109 0.78 0.55 -9.56
N PHE A 110 1.35 -0.62 -9.82
CA PHE A 110 1.75 -1.02 -11.18
C PHE A 110 0.58 -1.00 -12.16
N ASN A 111 -0.61 -1.37 -11.72
CA ASN A 111 -1.81 -1.41 -12.55
C ASN A 111 -2.56 -0.08 -12.61
N SER A 112 -2.25 0.88 -11.76
CA SER A 112 -2.98 2.15 -11.68
C SER A 112 -2.74 3.07 -12.88
N ARG A 113 -3.71 3.93 -13.15
CA ARG A 113 -3.59 5.05 -14.12
C ARG A 113 -3.26 6.33 -13.36
N ILE A 114 -2.29 7.07 -13.87
CA ILE A 114 -2.03 8.42 -13.36
C ILE A 114 -3.21 9.32 -13.74
N LEU A 115 -3.82 9.95 -12.75
CA LEU A 115 -5.02 10.81 -12.89
C LEU A 115 -6.16 10.14 -13.67
N ASP A 116 -6.28 8.81 -13.62
CA ASP A 116 -7.28 8.03 -14.37
C ASP A 116 -7.22 8.19 -15.89
N GLN A 117 -6.08 8.69 -16.41
CA GLN A 117 -5.86 8.92 -17.84
C GLN A 117 -4.98 7.81 -18.45
N PRO A 118 -5.30 7.32 -19.65
CA PRO A 118 -4.51 6.27 -20.30
C PRO A 118 -3.16 6.76 -20.83
N LYS A 119 -2.98 8.07 -21.01
CA LYS A 119 -1.76 8.69 -21.49
C LYS A 119 -1.67 10.14 -21.05
N GLY A 120 -0.43 10.69 -21.03
CA GLY A 120 -0.15 12.07 -20.70
C GLY A 120 -0.91 13.10 -21.57
N ASN A 121 -1.30 14.20 -20.96
CA ASN A 121 -1.89 15.38 -21.57
C ASN A 121 -1.55 16.63 -20.74
N ASP A 122 -2.02 17.81 -21.17
CA ASP A 122 -1.69 19.09 -20.51
C ASP A 122 -2.28 19.24 -19.10
N ASP A 123 -3.30 18.45 -18.75
CA ASP A 123 -3.91 18.45 -17.41
C ASP A 123 -3.17 17.52 -16.43
N ILE A 124 -2.17 16.75 -16.90
CA ILE A 124 -1.35 15.87 -16.06
C ILE A 124 0.01 16.52 -15.81
N ALA A 125 0.19 17.08 -14.60
CA ALA A 125 1.48 17.65 -14.21
C ALA A 125 2.48 16.58 -13.76
N GLY A 126 2.00 15.39 -13.36
CA GLY A 126 2.83 14.26 -12.95
C GLY A 126 2.23 13.45 -11.82
N CYS A 127 3.10 12.73 -11.12
CA CYS A 127 2.72 11.93 -9.95
C CYS A 127 3.84 11.94 -8.90
N ILE A 128 3.46 11.71 -7.65
CA ILE A 128 4.39 11.65 -6.51
C ILE A 128 4.06 10.42 -5.70
N VAL A 129 5.08 9.60 -5.37
CA VAL A 129 4.98 8.58 -4.33
C VAL A 129 5.35 9.22 -3.00
N ALA A 130 4.50 9.05 -2.00
CA ALA A 130 4.71 9.62 -0.68
C ALA A 130 5.13 8.54 0.32
N PHE A 131 6.04 8.91 1.23
CA PHE A 131 6.46 8.12 2.37
C PHE A 131 6.06 8.83 3.65
N TRP A 132 5.03 8.31 4.31
CA TRP A 132 4.67 8.70 5.65
C TRP A 132 5.20 7.61 6.58
N ASN A 133 6.28 7.87 7.30
CA ASN A 133 6.83 6.87 8.19
C ASN A 133 5.99 6.78 9.46
N ASP A 134 5.06 5.83 9.48
CA ASP A 134 4.25 5.48 10.65
C ASP A 134 4.85 4.31 11.42
N ARG A 135 6.01 3.80 10.98
CA ARG A 135 6.71 2.68 11.59
C ARG A 135 7.70 3.17 12.64
N TYR A 136 7.87 2.37 13.70
CA TYR A 136 8.95 2.58 14.64
C TYR A 136 10.30 2.42 13.95
N ILE A 137 11.18 3.38 14.15
CA ILE A 137 12.55 3.39 13.66
C ILE A 137 13.49 3.96 14.72
N ASP A 138 14.66 3.34 14.91
CA ASP A 138 15.69 3.83 15.82
C ASP A 138 16.58 4.91 15.18
N ASN A 139 16.66 4.92 13.86
CA ASN A 139 17.50 5.84 13.12
C ASN A 139 17.02 6.05 11.69
N THR A 140 17.50 7.08 11.02
CA THR A 140 17.11 7.47 9.67
C THR A 140 17.33 6.37 8.62
N ARG A 141 18.33 5.50 8.79
CA ARG A 141 18.59 4.40 7.85
C ARG A 141 17.46 3.39 7.87
N GLN A 142 16.93 3.07 9.05
CA GLN A 142 15.82 2.14 9.20
C GLN A 142 14.56 2.62 8.49
N LEU A 143 14.39 3.92 8.26
CA LEU A 143 13.27 4.42 7.45
C LEU A 143 13.22 3.75 6.07
N LEU A 144 14.36 3.54 5.43
CA LEU A 144 14.44 2.86 4.14
C LEU A 144 14.40 1.33 4.28
N ASP A 145 14.90 0.78 5.40
CA ASP A 145 14.87 -0.66 5.66
C ASP A 145 13.45 -1.17 5.94
N GLU A 146 12.65 -0.37 6.66
CA GLU A 146 11.28 -0.71 7.06
C GLU A 146 10.22 -0.34 6.02
N ASN A 147 10.53 0.54 5.09
CA ASN A 147 9.64 0.99 4.04
C ASN A 147 10.15 0.58 2.65
N ASN A 148 9.28 0.10 1.79
CA ASN A 148 9.62 -0.36 0.42
C ASN A 148 9.88 0.81 -0.55
N PHE A 149 10.79 1.72 -0.20
CA PHE A 149 11.05 2.92 -0.99
C PHE A 149 11.40 2.60 -2.45
N TYR A 150 12.47 1.86 -2.67
CA TYR A 150 12.98 1.61 -4.01
C TYR A 150 12.04 0.80 -4.91
N PRO A 151 11.40 -0.28 -4.43
CA PRO A 151 10.38 -0.97 -5.22
C PRO A 151 9.24 -0.06 -5.67
N TYR A 152 8.72 0.79 -4.76
CA TYR A 152 7.63 1.71 -5.09
C TYR A 152 8.07 2.82 -6.03
N MET A 153 9.25 3.40 -5.83
CA MET A 153 9.84 4.40 -6.73
C MET A 153 9.94 3.87 -8.16
N LEU A 154 10.49 2.66 -8.34
CA LEU A 154 10.62 2.04 -9.65
C LEU A 154 9.25 1.72 -10.27
N THR A 155 8.29 1.28 -9.46
CA THR A 155 6.94 0.98 -9.92
C THR A 155 6.20 2.23 -10.39
N LEU A 156 6.30 3.34 -9.64
CA LEU A 156 5.71 4.60 -10.05
C LEU A 156 6.38 5.16 -11.30
N ALA A 157 7.72 5.07 -11.37
CA ALA A 157 8.48 5.50 -12.55
C ALA A 157 8.07 4.73 -13.81
N GLU A 158 7.91 3.39 -13.70
CA GLU A 158 7.39 2.55 -14.79
C GLU A 158 6.02 3.02 -15.26
N ARG A 159 5.12 3.28 -14.31
CA ARG A 159 3.76 3.72 -14.63
C ARG A 159 3.73 5.11 -15.25
N ALA A 160 4.49 6.05 -14.71
CA ALA A 160 4.60 7.40 -15.22
C ALA A 160 5.19 7.46 -16.62
N TRP A 161 6.21 6.64 -16.90
CA TRP A 161 6.87 6.57 -18.20
C TRP A 161 6.03 5.88 -19.27
N ARG A 162 5.46 4.71 -18.91
CA ARG A 162 4.76 3.85 -19.87
C ARG A 162 3.33 4.31 -20.15
N GLY A 163 2.69 4.99 -19.21
CA GLY A 163 1.27 5.29 -19.27
C GLY A 163 0.41 4.03 -19.21
N GLY A 164 -0.84 4.11 -19.60
CA GLY A 164 -1.79 2.99 -19.57
C GLY A 164 -2.21 2.60 -18.15
N GLY A 165 -2.44 1.31 -17.92
CA GLY A 165 -2.95 0.79 -16.65
C GLY A 165 -4.46 0.80 -16.55
N ASN A 166 -4.94 0.49 -15.36
CA ASN A 166 -6.36 0.45 -15.00
C ASN A 166 -6.62 1.41 -13.84
N CYS A 167 -7.89 1.63 -13.52
CA CYS A 167 -8.22 2.31 -12.27
C CYS A 167 -7.65 1.53 -11.08
N TYR A 168 -7.08 2.24 -10.10
CA TYR A 168 -6.58 1.63 -8.87
C TYR A 168 -7.62 0.78 -8.13
N PHE A 169 -8.87 1.20 -8.18
CA PHE A 169 -10.00 0.51 -7.57
C PHE A 169 -10.71 -0.49 -8.49
N ASN A 170 -10.01 -1.08 -9.45
CA ASN A 170 -10.61 -2.10 -10.30
C ASN A 170 -10.93 -3.39 -9.51
N GLY A 171 -11.77 -4.24 -10.07
CA GLY A 171 -12.25 -5.46 -9.43
C GLY A 171 -11.16 -6.51 -9.14
N LYS A 172 -9.96 -6.35 -9.69
CA LYS A 172 -8.81 -7.24 -9.44
C LYS A 172 -7.89 -6.72 -8.32
N GLY A 173 -7.97 -5.42 -8.02
CA GLY A 173 -7.32 -4.81 -6.87
C GLY A 173 -5.82 -5.05 -6.79
N THR A 174 -5.40 -5.59 -5.66
CA THR A 174 -4.00 -5.78 -5.27
C THR A 174 -3.43 -7.17 -5.62
N LEU A 175 -4.21 -8.03 -6.27
CA LEU A 175 -3.85 -9.43 -6.54
C LEU A 175 -3.44 -9.66 -8.00
N LEU A 176 -2.51 -10.59 -8.20
CA LEU A 176 -2.19 -11.15 -9.51
C LEU A 176 -2.98 -12.43 -9.71
N TRP A 177 -4.15 -12.31 -10.33
CA TRP A 177 -5.03 -13.42 -10.55
C TRP A 177 -4.54 -14.34 -11.68
N ASN A 178 -4.74 -15.64 -11.52
CA ASN A 178 -4.29 -16.62 -12.52
C ASN A 178 -5.13 -16.58 -13.82
N ASP A 179 -6.35 -16.05 -13.76
CA ASP A 179 -7.23 -15.82 -14.89
C ASP A 179 -6.96 -14.50 -15.64
N GLU A 180 -5.93 -13.75 -15.23
CA GLU A 180 -5.45 -12.51 -15.87
C GLU A 180 -4.01 -12.70 -16.40
N PRO A 181 -3.77 -13.58 -17.39
CA PRO A 181 -2.42 -13.96 -17.80
C PRO A 181 -1.61 -12.81 -18.41
N GLU A 182 -2.25 -11.88 -19.11
CA GLU A 182 -1.58 -10.73 -19.72
C GLU A 182 -1.08 -9.75 -18.66
N GLN A 183 -1.92 -9.44 -17.65
CA GLN A 183 -1.53 -8.60 -16.53
C GLN A 183 -0.38 -9.23 -15.74
N LYS A 184 -0.49 -10.53 -15.46
CA LYS A 184 0.54 -11.28 -14.76
C LYS A 184 1.87 -11.30 -15.53
N ALA A 185 1.83 -11.50 -16.86
CA ALA A 185 3.00 -11.47 -17.71
C ALA A 185 3.65 -10.07 -17.77
N ALA A 186 2.84 -9.02 -17.89
CA ALA A 186 3.31 -7.65 -17.87
C ALA A 186 3.98 -7.27 -16.53
N PHE A 187 3.39 -7.71 -15.42
CA PHE A 187 4.00 -7.51 -14.10
C PHE A 187 5.30 -8.31 -13.94
N ALA A 188 5.34 -9.56 -14.42
CA ALA A 188 6.54 -10.41 -14.35
C ALA A 188 7.71 -9.81 -15.16
N GLU A 189 7.44 -9.21 -16.30
CA GLU A 189 8.45 -8.55 -17.12
C GLU A 189 9.00 -7.31 -16.38
N PHE A 190 8.13 -6.48 -15.81
CA PHE A 190 8.51 -5.35 -14.97
C PHE A 190 9.31 -5.81 -13.74
N GLU A 191 8.84 -6.84 -13.04
CA GLU A 191 9.50 -7.40 -11.85
C GLU A 191 10.92 -7.87 -12.16
N ASN A 192 11.16 -8.47 -13.32
CA ASN A 192 12.50 -8.85 -13.75
C ASN A 192 13.43 -7.63 -13.89
N ARG A 193 12.96 -6.53 -14.48
CA ARG A 193 13.75 -5.29 -14.58
C ARG A 193 13.97 -4.64 -13.22
N MET A 194 12.96 -4.62 -12.36
CA MET A 194 13.06 -4.10 -11.00
C MET A 194 14.10 -4.88 -10.17
N LEU A 195 14.09 -6.21 -10.25
CA LEU A 195 15.08 -7.06 -9.59
C LEU A 195 16.48 -6.91 -10.19
N TRP A 196 16.60 -6.66 -11.49
CA TRP A 196 17.88 -6.29 -12.08
C TRP A 196 18.44 -5.00 -11.46
N HIS A 197 17.60 -3.97 -11.28
CA HIS A 197 18.02 -2.74 -10.60
C HIS A 197 18.43 -2.99 -9.13
N LYS A 198 17.72 -3.85 -8.42
CA LYS A 198 18.09 -4.29 -7.06
C LYS A 198 19.52 -4.82 -7.01
N ASP A 199 19.87 -5.69 -7.97
CA ASP A 199 21.15 -6.41 -7.96
C ASP A 199 22.31 -5.60 -8.56
N HIS A 200 22.02 -4.55 -9.33
CA HIS A 200 23.02 -3.76 -10.07
C HIS A 200 23.03 -2.29 -9.64
N THR A 201 22.06 -1.50 -10.08
CA THR A 201 22.03 -0.04 -9.89
C THR A 201 21.87 0.36 -8.42
N LEU A 202 21.05 -0.39 -7.69
CA LEU A 202 20.71 -0.17 -6.28
C LEU A 202 21.36 -1.20 -5.36
N LYS A 203 22.44 -1.84 -5.83
CA LYS A 203 23.15 -2.85 -5.05
C LYS A 203 23.71 -2.23 -3.75
N GLY A 204 23.30 -2.82 -2.63
CA GLY A 204 23.68 -2.34 -1.30
C GLY A 204 22.71 -1.34 -0.69
N GLU A 205 21.73 -0.90 -1.45
CA GLU A 205 20.61 -0.14 -0.91
C GLU A 205 19.58 -1.07 -0.23
N PRO A 206 18.81 -0.57 0.75
CA PRO A 206 17.76 -1.35 1.41
C PRO A 206 16.61 -1.60 0.46
N PHE A 207 16.66 -2.74 -0.20
CA PHE A 207 15.68 -3.17 -1.18
C PHE A 207 14.98 -4.43 -0.67
N SER A 208 14.05 -4.27 0.25
CA SER A 208 13.32 -5.36 0.87
C SER A 208 12.22 -5.88 -0.06
N TYR A 209 12.59 -6.76 -0.98
CA TYR A 209 11.67 -7.30 -1.97
C TYR A 209 12.05 -8.74 -2.33
N CYS A 210 11.06 -9.61 -2.42
CA CYS A 210 11.17 -10.93 -3.00
C CYS A 210 10.18 -11.09 -4.16
N ARG A 211 10.55 -11.92 -5.13
CA ARG A 211 9.77 -12.13 -6.34
C ARG A 211 8.35 -12.56 -6.02
N GLN A 212 7.37 -11.83 -6.52
CA GLN A 212 5.94 -12.11 -6.29
C GLN A 212 5.37 -13.10 -7.31
N THR A 213 5.85 -13.06 -8.54
CA THR A 213 5.27 -13.88 -9.63
C THR A 213 5.47 -15.37 -9.46
N ASP A 214 6.42 -15.79 -8.61
CA ASP A 214 6.66 -17.19 -8.25
C ASP A 214 5.91 -17.64 -6.97
N ALA A 215 5.25 -16.70 -6.31
CA ALA A 215 4.55 -16.94 -5.05
C ALA A 215 3.07 -17.25 -5.30
N GLN A 216 2.69 -18.52 -5.24
CA GLN A 216 1.31 -18.93 -5.38
C GLN A 216 0.73 -19.32 -4.03
N TRP A 217 -0.45 -18.81 -3.74
CA TRP A 217 -1.25 -19.16 -2.57
C TRP A 217 -2.56 -19.81 -3.00
N ARG A 218 -2.98 -20.79 -2.20
CA ARG A 218 -4.36 -21.29 -2.21
C ARG A 218 -5.07 -20.73 -1.00
N ILE A 219 -6.23 -20.11 -1.22
CA ILE A 219 -7.04 -19.48 -0.17
C ILE A 219 -8.39 -20.20 -0.17
N THR A 220 -8.83 -20.68 0.99
CA THR A 220 -10.11 -21.39 1.13
C THR A 220 -11.27 -20.40 1.13
N ASP A 221 -12.47 -20.90 0.84
CA ASP A 221 -13.68 -20.23 1.30
C ASP A 221 -13.63 -20.08 2.83
N ALA A 222 -14.31 -19.08 3.35
CA ALA A 222 -14.25 -18.78 4.77
C ALA A 222 -15.24 -19.63 5.56
N PHE A 223 -14.76 -20.24 6.65
CA PHE A 223 -15.52 -21.12 7.56
C PHE A 223 -16.19 -20.30 8.66
N PRO A 224 -17.45 -20.59 9.04
CA PRO A 224 -18.12 -19.90 10.14
C PRO A 224 -17.52 -20.29 11.49
N ASN A 225 -16.99 -19.32 12.22
CA ASN A 225 -16.37 -19.54 13.53
C ASN A 225 -17.24 -19.11 14.71
N GLU A 226 -18.39 -18.47 14.43
CA GLU A 226 -19.35 -18.00 15.45
C GLU A 226 -18.70 -17.08 16.50
N GLY A 227 -17.68 -16.33 16.12
CA GLY A 227 -16.90 -15.48 17.04
C GLY A 227 -15.85 -16.22 17.86
N ASN A 228 -15.75 -17.55 17.75
CA ASN A 228 -14.73 -18.34 18.42
C ASN A 228 -13.44 -18.41 17.59
N LEU A 229 -12.51 -17.53 17.90
CA LEU A 229 -11.21 -17.44 17.20
C LEU A 229 -10.27 -18.63 17.48
N ALA A 230 -10.58 -19.49 18.46
CA ALA A 230 -9.81 -20.71 18.74
C ALA A 230 -10.34 -21.94 18.00
N ARG A 231 -11.46 -21.80 17.27
CA ARG A 231 -12.05 -22.93 16.52
C ARG A 231 -11.11 -23.35 15.39
N SER A 232 -10.89 -24.65 15.27
CA SER A 232 -10.10 -25.27 14.21
C SER A 232 -11.01 -25.84 13.12
N PHE A 233 -10.51 -25.86 11.89
CA PHE A 233 -11.23 -26.31 10.71
C PHE A 233 -10.40 -27.31 9.91
N PRO A 234 -10.98 -28.08 8.99
CA PRO A 234 -10.30 -29.15 8.27
C PRO A 234 -8.95 -28.81 7.62
N PRO A 235 -8.69 -27.58 7.13
CA PRO A 235 -7.35 -27.26 6.61
C PRO A 235 -6.21 -27.45 7.61
N GLU A 236 -6.44 -27.23 8.91
CA GLU A 236 -5.40 -27.41 9.95
C GLU A 236 -5.00 -28.86 10.13
N GLU A 237 -5.91 -29.80 9.87
CA GLU A 237 -5.69 -31.23 10.03
C GLU A 237 -5.00 -31.86 8.81
N HIS A 238 -5.10 -31.22 7.65
CA HIS A 238 -4.71 -31.82 6.36
C HIS A 238 -3.40 -31.30 5.79
N LEU A 239 -2.86 -30.20 6.31
CA LEU A 239 -1.63 -29.58 5.81
C LEU A 239 -0.45 -29.94 6.70
N SER A 240 0.08 -31.14 6.51
CA SER A 240 1.33 -31.60 7.12
C SER A 240 2.49 -31.59 6.10
N ALA A 241 3.72 -31.58 6.63
CA ALA A 241 4.93 -31.63 5.80
C ALA A 241 5.00 -32.87 4.89
N ASP A 242 4.49 -34.00 5.38
CA ASP A 242 4.58 -35.30 4.70
C ASP A 242 3.73 -35.39 3.43
N GLY A 243 2.66 -34.59 3.34
CA GLY A 243 1.78 -34.57 2.17
C GLY A 243 2.33 -33.77 0.99
N GLY A 244 3.20 -32.81 1.24
CA GLY A 244 3.68 -31.85 0.24
C GLY A 244 2.54 -31.19 -0.54
N PRO A 245 2.80 -30.66 -1.76
CA PRO A 245 1.78 -30.03 -2.57
C PRO A 245 0.59 -30.93 -2.94
N LYS A 246 0.75 -32.25 -2.87
CA LYS A 246 -0.32 -33.22 -3.16
C LYS A 246 -1.38 -33.29 -2.05
N ALA A 247 -1.04 -32.84 -0.84
CA ALA A 247 -2.01 -32.72 0.26
C ALA A 247 -2.88 -31.45 0.13
N ASP A 248 -2.50 -30.54 -0.74
CA ASP A 248 -3.25 -29.30 -0.97
C ASP A 248 -4.56 -29.59 -1.68
N ARG A 249 -5.65 -29.42 -0.97
CA ARG A 249 -6.99 -29.72 -1.46
C ARG A 249 -7.64 -28.50 -2.08
N THR A 250 -8.45 -28.74 -3.10
CA THR A 250 -9.24 -27.68 -3.74
C THR A 250 -10.55 -27.39 -2.99
N SER A 251 -10.98 -28.33 -2.10
CA SER A 251 -12.16 -28.17 -1.27
C SER A 251 -12.07 -28.98 0.02
N TYR A 252 -12.89 -28.61 0.98
CA TYR A 252 -13.00 -29.24 2.30
C TYR A 252 -14.47 -29.40 2.65
N GLU A 253 -14.81 -30.58 3.22
CA GLU A 253 -16.14 -30.82 3.77
C GLU A 253 -16.16 -30.43 5.25
N TYR A 254 -17.14 -29.61 5.65
CA TYR A 254 -17.32 -29.21 7.04
C TYR A 254 -18.81 -29.00 7.33
N GLU A 255 -19.34 -29.68 8.36
CA GLU A 255 -20.75 -29.61 8.79
C GLU A 255 -21.75 -29.77 7.62
N GLY A 256 -21.47 -30.73 6.71
CA GLY A 256 -22.33 -31.05 5.56
C GLY A 256 -22.31 -30.03 4.43
N LYS A 257 -21.33 -29.11 4.42
CA LYS A 257 -21.11 -28.14 3.35
C LYS A 257 -19.71 -28.28 2.77
N THR A 258 -19.60 -28.05 1.48
CA THR A 258 -18.32 -27.99 0.76
C THR A 258 -17.78 -26.56 0.73
N TYR A 259 -16.57 -26.37 1.21
CA TYR A 259 -15.82 -25.10 1.16
C TYR A 259 -14.72 -25.24 0.12
N GLY A 260 -14.81 -24.46 -0.95
CA GLY A 260 -13.84 -24.46 -2.03
C GLY A 260 -12.57 -23.66 -1.70
N SER A 261 -11.72 -23.49 -2.69
CA SER A 261 -10.56 -22.62 -2.62
C SER A 261 -10.19 -22.02 -3.96
N GLY A 262 -9.64 -20.81 -3.95
CA GLY A 262 -9.06 -20.13 -5.10
C GLY A 262 -7.55 -20.00 -5.01
N THR A 263 -6.90 -19.78 -6.16
CA THR A 263 -5.46 -19.55 -6.21
C THR A 263 -5.14 -18.15 -6.70
N VAL A 264 -4.20 -17.50 -6.02
CA VAL A 264 -3.69 -16.18 -6.36
C VAL A 264 -2.17 -16.16 -6.33
N THR A 265 -1.57 -15.20 -7.01
CA THR A 265 -0.12 -15.00 -7.05
C THR A 265 0.24 -13.72 -6.31
N GLY A 266 1.32 -13.75 -5.54
CA GLY A 266 1.88 -12.60 -4.82
C GLY A 266 2.45 -12.99 -3.47
N ASN A 267 3.27 -12.15 -2.88
CA ASN A 267 3.80 -12.34 -1.52
C ASN A 267 2.97 -11.61 -0.45
N GLY A 268 2.21 -10.59 -0.85
CA GLY A 268 1.20 -9.95 -0.03
C GLY A 268 -0.21 -10.36 -0.46
N ILE A 269 -1.07 -10.68 0.50
CA ILE A 269 -2.44 -11.09 0.24
C ILE A 269 -3.37 -10.29 1.14
N TYR A 270 -4.26 -9.52 0.55
CA TYR A 270 -5.41 -8.99 1.25
C TYR A 270 -6.59 -9.96 1.14
N LEU A 271 -6.96 -10.60 2.25
CA LEU A 271 -8.24 -11.31 2.34
C LEU A 271 -9.39 -10.30 2.26
N ARG A 272 -9.26 -9.20 2.98
CA ARG A 272 -10.09 -8.01 2.91
C ARG A 272 -9.19 -6.79 2.89
N HIS A 273 -9.35 -5.91 1.91
CA HIS A 273 -8.60 -4.64 1.89
C HIS A 273 -9.14 -3.67 2.94
N VAL A 274 -8.25 -2.84 3.50
CA VAL A 274 -8.60 -1.83 4.49
C VAL A 274 -9.65 -0.83 3.98
N TRP A 275 -9.61 -0.50 2.69
CA TRP A 275 -10.60 0.38 2.06
C TRP A 275 -11.86 -0.35 1.58
N GLY A 276 -12.10 -1.55 2.09
CA GLY A 276 -13.34 -2.29 1.98
C GLY A 276 -13.79 -2.48 0.53
N THR A 277 -14.96 -1.95 0.20
CA THR A 277 -15.56 -2.13 -1.12
C THR A 277 -14.89 -1.32 -2.24
N LEU A 278 -14.08 -0.33 -1.94
CA LEU A 278 -13.40 0.49 -2.94
C LEU A 278 -12.22 -0.25 -3.57
N VAL A 279 -11.41 -0.92 -2.74
CA VAL A 279 -10.31 -1.76 -3.19
C VAL A 279 -10.62 -3.20 -2.77
N PRO A 280 -10.93 -4.10 -3.71
CA PRO A 280 -11.24 -5.47 -3.36
C PRO A 280 -10.00 -6.22 -2.88
N GLY A 281 -10.19 -7.05 -1.85
CA GLY A 281 -9.28 -8.12 -1.49
C GLY A 281 -9.66 -9.43 -2.18
N PHE A 282 -9.20 -10.56 -1.65
CA PHE A 282 -9.57 -11.88 -2.16
C PHE A 282 -11.09 -12.11 -2.05
N TYR A 283 -11.70 -11.74 -0.91
CA TYR A 283 -13.15 -11.79 -0.75
C TYR A 283 -13.78 -10.46 -1.17
N ALA A 284 -14.69 -10.53 -2.13
CA ALA A 284 -15.42 -9.35 -2.60
C ALA A 284 -16.33 -8.76 -1.52
N ASN A 285 -16.99 -9.65 -0.75
CA ASN A 285 -17.91 -9.29 0.32
C ASN A 285 -17.54 -10.04 1.59
N PRO A 286 -16.51 -9.61 2.33
CA PRO A 286 -16.09 -10.25 3.56
C PRO A 286 -17.13 -10.02 4.66
N GLU A 287 -17.43 -11.08 5.40
CA GLU A 287 -18.35 -11.08 6.54
C GLU A 287 -17.60 -11.28 7.86
N GLU A 288 -18.24 -10.94 8.97
CA GLU A 288 -17.71 -11.16 10.31
C GLU A 288 -17.84 -12.63 10.75
N ASN A 289 -17.11 -13.02 11.79
CA ASN A 289 -17.17 -14.35 12.40
C ASN A 289 -16.82 -15.49 11.44
N LEU A 290 -15.88 -15.24 10.56
CA LEU A 290 -15.36 -16.19 9.60
C LEU A 290 -13.85 -16.41 9.76
N THR A 291 -13.39 -17.63 9.49
CA THR A 291 -11.97 -18.01 9.45
C THR A 291 -11.62 -18.50 8.05
N ALA A 292 -10.54 -17.97 7.48
CA ALA A 292 -10.01 -18.39 6.20
C ALA A 292 -8.58 -18.90 6.33
N TYR A 293 -8.19 -19.79 5.44
CA TYR A 293 -6.83 -20.35 5.39
C TYR A 293 -6.15 -19.98 4.06
N ALA A 294 -4.92 -19.51 4.17
CA ALA A 294 -4.05 -19.29 3.03
C ALA A 294 -2.84 -20.24 3.13
N THR A 295 -2.65 -21.08 2.13
CA THR A 295 -1.58 -22.08 2.09
C THR A 295 -0.65 -21.82 0.92
N ARG A 296 0.64 -22.08 1.13
CA ARG A 296 1.66 -21.94 0.11
C ARG A 296 2.70 -23.03 0.24
N TRP A 297 3.12 -23.57 -0.89
CA TRP A 297 4.25 -24.48 -0.96
C TRP A 297 5.49 -23.77 -1.49
N VAL A 298 6.62 -24.01 -0.82
CA VAL A 298 7.91 -23.46 -1.22
C VAL A 298 8.85 -24.60 -1.53
N TYR A 299 9.33 -24.65 -2.78
CA TYR A 299 10.27 -25.69 -3.21
C TYR A 299 11.71 -25.19 -3.04
N SER A 300 12.58 -26.04 -2.47
CA SER A 300 14.02 -25.82 -2.41
C SER A 300 14.75 -26.99 -3.07
N LYS A 301 15.65 -26.68 -4.00
CA LYS A 301 16.47 -27.70 -4.70
C LYS A 301 17.45 -28.45 -3.78
N LYS A 302 17.81 -27.85 -2.64
CA LYS A 302 18.75 -28.39 -1.67
C LYS A 302 18.24 -28.09 -0.27
N ALA A 303 18.53 -28.98 0.68
CA ALA A 303 18.38 -28.67 2.08
C ALA A 303 19.20 -27.44 2.44
N ARG A 304 18.60 -26.45 3.07
CA ARG A 304 19.24 -25.21 3.48
C ARG A 304 18.46 -24.55 4.60
N THR A 305 19.15 -23.80 5.43
CA THR A 305 18.50 -22.81 6.30
C THR A 305 18.04 -21.63 5.45
N ALA A 306 16.79 -21.25 5.59
CA ALA A 306 16.22 -20.06 4.96
C ALA A 306 15.71 -19.08 6.02
N LYS A 307 15.72 -17.80 5.71
CA LYS A 307 15.05 -16.78 6.52
C LYS A 307 13.65 -16.58 5.96
N LEU A 308 12.65 -16.67 6.80
CA LEU A 308 11.27 -16.33 6.49
C LEU A 308 10.98 -14.95 7.08
N SER A 309 10.53 -14.02 6.25
CA SER A 309 9.90 -12.80 6.70
C SER A 309 8.40 -13.02 6.70
N LEU A 310 7.76 -12.90 7.85
CA LEU A 310 6.33 -13.04 8.01
C LEU A 310 5.79 -11.76 8.67
N GLU A 311 4.82 -11.15 8.02
CA GLU A 311 4.16 -9.95 8.52
C GLU A 311 2.66 -10.15 8.45
N PHE A 312 1.98 -9.89 9.55
CA PHE A 312 0.53 -9.77 9.59
C PHE A 312 0.18 -8.28 9.64
N TYR A 313 -0.67 -7.86 8.72
CA TYR A 313 -1.10 -6.48 8.68
C TYR A 313 -2.09 -6.19 9.82
N ASN A 314 -1.70 -5.31 10.72
CA ASN A 314 -2.62 -4.64 11.63
C ASN A 314 -3.12 -3.36 10.96
N TYR A 315 -4.38 -3.00 11.22
CA TYR A 315 -5.10 -1.92 10.54
C TYR A 315 -4.33 -0.59 10.53
N SER A 316 -3.71 -0.25 11.62
CA SER A 316 -2.81 0.89 11.71
C SER A 316 -1.37 0.43 11.88
N ARG A 317 -0.47 1.13 11.25
CA ARG A 317 0.99 0.96 11.37
C ARG A 317 1.62 2.15 12.06
N SER A 318 0.83 2.94 12.78
CA SER A 318 1.31 4.07 13.52
C SER A 318 2.11 3.64 14.75
N GLU A 319 3.18 4.34 15.02
CA GLU A 319 3.97 4.18 16.25
C GLU A 319 3.15 4.37 17.52
N SER A 320 2.07 5.15 17.43
CA SER A 320 1.14 5.38 18.54
C SER A 320 0.24 4.19 18.86
N ASP A 321 0.15 3.20 17.99
CA ASP A 321 -0.67 2.02 18.22
C ASP A 321 -0.01 1.09 19.21
N LEU A 322 -0.84 0.44 20.02
CA LEU A 322 -0.37 -0.60 20.92
C LEU A 322 0.03 -1.85 20.12
N PRO A 323 1.06 -2.57 20.55
CA PRO A 323 1.42 -3.85 19.96
C PRO A 323 0.30 -4.88 20.17
N PRO A 324 0.22 -5.94 19.35
CA PRO A 324 -0.67 -7.05 19.59
C PRO A 324 -0.45 -7.64 20.98
N ARG A 325 -1.47 -8.29 21.53
CA ARG A 325 -1.35 -8.96 22.84
C ARG A 325 -0.23 -10.00 22.79
N PRO A 326 0.55 -10.18 23.85
CA PRO A 326 1.54 -11.24 23.93
C PRO A 326 0.97 -12.60 23.48
N GLY A 327 1.73 -13.35 22.70
CA GLY A 327 1.31 -14.64 22.15
C GLY A 327 0.33 -14.56 20.97
N THR A 328 0.14 -13.39 20.37
CA THR A 328 -0.69 -13.22 19.16
C THR A 328 0.08 -12.55 18.03
N TRP A 329 -0.23 -12.89 16.77
CA TRP A 329 0.36 -12.28 15.59
C TRP A 329 -0.25 -10.91 15.27
N ASP A 330 -1.54 -10.78 15.56
CA ASP A 330 -2.33 -9.57 15.28
C ASP A 330 -3.54 -9.49 16.22
N TYR A 331 -4.32 -8.42 16.08
CA TYR A 331 -5.56 -8.21 16.84
C TYR A 331 -6.68 -9.20 16.49
N LYS A 332 -6.57 -9.88 15.32
CA LYS A 332 -7.54 -10.88 14.84
C LYS A 332 -7.19 -12.29 15.31
N ARG A 333 -6.09 -12.46 16.07
CA ARG A 333 -5.57 -13.73 16.54
C ARG A 333 -5.28 -14.71 15.39
N SER A 334 -4.73 -14.20 14.30
CA SER A 334 -4.22 -15.01 13.20
C SER A 334 -3.20 -16.02 13.72
N ARG A 335 -3.12 -17.14 13.04
CA ARG A 335 -2.19 -18.24 13.36
C ARG A 335 -1.38 -18.57 12.12
N ALA A 336 -0.18 -19.08 12.31
CA ALA A 336 0.70 -19.50 11.23
C ALA A 336 1.33 -20.86 11.54
N TRP A 337 1.54 -21.65 10.51
CA TRP A 337 2.17 -22.97 10.57
C TRP A 337 3.26 -23.09 9.51
N ILE A 338 4.33 -23.81 9.83
CA ILE A 338 5.37 -24.23 8.88
C ILE A 338 5.48 -25.75 9.00
N ASN A 339 5.29 -26.44 7.89
CA ASN A 339 5.36 -27.90 7.82
C ASN A 339 4.44 -28.62 8.85
N GLY A 340 3.27 -28.05 9.11
CA GLY A 340 2.31 -28.60 10.08
C GLY A 340 2.54 -28.18 11.52
N GLU A 341 3.67 -27.55 11.85
CA GLU A 341 3.96 -27.02 13.18
C GLU A 341 3.50 -25.58 13.32
N GLN A 342 2.71 -25.29 14.34
CA GLN A 342 2.32 -23.91 14.63
C GLN A 342 3.53 -23.12 15.13
N ILE A 343 3.79 -22.00 14.48
CA ILE A 343 4.83 -21.06 14.89
C ILE A 343 4.22 -19.97 15.78
N MET A 344 4.89 -19.67 16.86
CA MET A 344 4.45 -18.66 17.81
C MET A 344 4.96 -17.27 17.38
N PRO A 345 4.17 -16.22 17.63
CA PRO A 345 4.63 -14.85 17.42
C PRO A 345 5.75 -14.49 18.39
N PRO A 346 6.54 -13.45 18.09
CA PRO A 346 7.51 -12.92 19.04
C PRO A 346 6.82 -12.18 20.18
N GLU A 347 7.59 -11.78 21.17
CA GLU A 347 7.17 -10.70 22.05
C GLU A 347 7.29 -9.38 21.28
N TRP A 348 6.16 -8.74 21.05
CA TRP A 348 6.10 -7.48 20.32
C TRP A 348 6.48 -6.31 21.24
N GLU A 349 7.48 -5.56 20.87
CA GLU A 349 7.78 -4.27 21.48
C GLU A 349 6.99 -3.14 20.79
N HIS A 350 6.78 -3.28 19.47
CA HIS A 350 6.07 -2.31 18.63
C HIS A 350 5.17 -3.02 17.62
N THR A 351 4.05 -2.40 17.22
CA THR A 351 3.03 -2.98 16.33
C THR A 351 3.50 -3.27 14.91
N ASN A 352 4.54 -2.64 14.45
CA ASN A 352 4.92 -2.60 13.04
C ASN A 352 6.35 -3.03 12.78
N THR A 353 6.96 -3.75 13.71
CA THR A 353 8.29 -4.32 13.51
C THR A 353 8.20 -5.56 12.62
N ARG A 354 9.06 -5.66 11.62
CA ARG A 354 9.20 -6.87 10.79
C ARG A 354 9.85 -7.98 11.59
N LEU A 355 9.28 -9.16 11.48
CA LEU A 355 9.84 -10.34 12.06
C LEU A 355 10.59 -11.17 11.00
N LEU A 356 11.86 -11.47 11.27
CA LEU A 356 12.66 -12.41 10.50
C LEU A 356 12.80 -13.71 11.30
N TYR A 357 12.14 -14.78 10.84
CA TYR A 357 12.30 -16.11 11.42
C TYR A 357 13.43 -16.88 10.75
N PRO A 358 14.37 -17.43 11.51
CA PRO A 358 15.18 -18.54 11.01
C PRO A 358 14.28 -19.78 10.89
N THR A 359 14.07 -20.29 9.68
CA THR A 359 13.41 -21.58 9.51
C THR A 359 14.37 -22.69 9.87
N PRO A 360 13.96 -23.68 10.68
CA PRO A 360 14.77 -24.89 10.86
C PRO A 360 15.00 -25.55 9.50
N SER A 361 16.20 -26.06 9.30
CA SER A 361 16.49 -26.92 8.15
C SER A 361 15.68 -28.21 8.33
N PRO A 362 15.01 -28.73 7.28
CA PRO A 362 14.40 -30.06 7.35
C PRO A 362 15.44 -31.15 7.52
#